data_37b7a933c715cb1667394976eb196449
#
_entry.id   37b7a933c715cb1667394976eb196449
#
_cell.length_a   1.000
_cell.length_b   1.000
_cell.length_c   1.000
_cell.angle_alpha   90.00
_cell.angle_beta   90.00
_cell.angle_gamma   90.00
#
_symmetry.space_group_name_H-M   'P 1'
#
loop_
_entity.id
_entity.type
_entity.pdbx_description
1 polymer ?
#
loop_
_entity_poly.entity_id
_entity_poly.type
_entity_poly.pdbx_seq_one_letter_code
_entity_poly.pdbx_strand_id
1 'polypeptide(L)'
;MKELWVEKYRPKNLDGYVFRDEHQRKQAKLWVKEKSIPHLLFSGAAGIGKTTMAKILINELGIEEFDVLEINASRTNSVDEVRNKITNFVQMIPFGPFKVVLLDEADYLSPNAQAALRGVMEEYHSTSRFILTCNYPNRIIPAIHSRCQ
;
A
#
# COMPACT_ATOMS: atom_id res chain seq x y z
N MET A 1 18.33 13.87 -15.87
CA MET A 1 18.33 12.40 -15.97
C MET A 1 17.15 11.96 -16.82
N LYS A 2 17.39 11.07 -17.77
CA LYS A 2 16.30 10.55 -18.60
C LYS A 2 15.41 9.63 -17.77
N GLU A 3 14.10 9.84 -17.89
CA GLU A 3 13.12 8.97 -17.28
C GLU A 3 13.14 7.60 -17.96
N LEU A 4 13.02 6.52 -17.18
CA LEU A 4 12.94 5.18 -17.77
C LEU A 4 11.66 5.05 -18.60
N TRP A 5 11.74 4.31 -19.72
CA TRP A 5 10.60 4.13 -20.61
C TRP A 5 9.36 3.63 -19.89
N VAL A 6 9.52 2.65 -18.99
CA VAL A 6 8.43 2.06 -18.21
C VAL A 6 7.78 3.11 -17.31
N GLU A 7 8.57 3.97 -16.70
CA GLU A 7 8.05 5.01 -15.81
C GLU A 7 7.36 6.13 -16.58
N LYS A 8 7.89 6.48 -17.76
CA LYS A 8 7.32 7.52 -18.61
C LYS A 8 5.87 7.23 -19.01
N TYR A 9 5.55 5.97 -19.28
CA TYR A 9 4.22 5.56 -19.72
C TYR A 9 3.33 5.03 -18.60
N ARG A 10 3.80 5.07 -17.35
CA ARG A 10 3.00 4.65 -16.21
C ARG A 10 1.89 5.68 -15.95
N PRO A 11 0.62 5.26 -15.80
CA PRO A 11 -0.47 6.18 -15.48
C PRO A 11 -0.22 6.95 -14.18
N LYS A 12 -0.60 8.23 -14.16
CA LYS A 12 -0.38 9.12 -13.00
C LYS A 12 -1.67 9.48 -12.28
N ASN A 13 -2.82 9.12 -12.85
CA ASN A 13 -4.12 9.41 -12.26
C ASN A 13 -5.10 8.28 -12.57
N LEU A 14 -6.29 8.34 -11.94
CA LEU A 14 -7.30 7.29 -12.12
C LEU A 14 -7.82 7.19 -13.55
N ASP A 15 -7.91 8.31 -14.25
CA ASP A 15 -8.43 8.31 -15.62
C ASP A 15 -7.49 7.61 -16.60
N GLY A 16 -6.18 7.68 -16.34
CA GLY A 16 -5.18 7.01 -17.15
C GLY A 16 -4.94 5.55 -16.80
N TYR A 17 -5.55 5.06 -15.74
CA TYR A 17 -5.34 3.69 -15.27
C TYR A 17 -6.39 2.74 -15.83
N VAL A 18 -5.94 1.58 -16.31
CA VAL A 18 -6.83 0.53 -16.85
C VAL A 18 -7.28 -0.37 -15.69
N PHE A 19 -8.56 -0.25 -15.32
CA PHE A 19 -9.12 -1.05 -14.24
C PHE A 19 -9.54 -2.44 -14.75
N ARG A 20 -9.45 -3.43 -13.84
CA ARG A 20 -9.89 -4.80 -14.13
C ARG A 20 -11.39 -4.85 -14.43
N ASP A 21 -12.19 -4.10 -13.67
CA ASP A 21 -13.64 -4.05 -13.85
C ASP A 21 -14.18 -2.70 -13.35
N GLU A 22 -15.44 -2.45 -13.68
CA GLU A 22 -16.11 -1.20 -13.36
C GLU A 22 -16.35 -1.03 -11.86
N HIS A 23 -16.57 -2.13 -11.14
CA HIS A 23 -16.75 -2.09 -9.69
C HIS A 23 -15.49 -1.57 -8.99
N GLN A 24 -14.32 -2.05 -9.39
CA GLN A 24 -13.03 -1.61 -8.86
C GLN A 24 -12.81 -0.12 -9.14
N ARG A 25 -13.14 0.33 -10.33
CA ARG A 25 -13.02 1.74 -10.71
C ARG A 25 -13.91 2.63 -9.86
N LYS A 26 -15.17 2.25 -9.67
CA LYS A 26 -16.13 2.99 -8.85
C LYS A 26 -15.67 3.08 -7.41
N GLN A 27 -15.16 1.97 -6.88
CA GLN A 27 -14.67 1.93 -5.50
C GLN A 27 -13.47 2.87 -5.33
N ALA A 28 -12.53 2.88 -6.25
CA ALA A 28 -11.36 3.76 -6.20
C ALA A 28 -11.78 5.23 -6.25
N LYS A 29 -12.71 5.57 -7.14
CA LYS A 29 -13.22 6.94 -7.25
C LYS A 29 -13.94 7.40 -5.98
N LEU A 30 -14.67 6.49 -5.33
CA LEU A 30 -15.35 6.79 -4.08
C LEU A 30 -14.35 7.11 -2.97
N TRP A 31 -13.30 6.33 -2.84
CA TRP A 31 -12.24 6.59 -1.85
C TRP A 31 -11.61 7.96 -2.05
N VAL A 32 -11.31 8.32 -3.29
CA VAL A 32 -10.73 9.63 -3.60
C VAL A 32 -11.71 10.77 -3.28
N LYS A 33 -12.98 10.59 -3.62
CA LYS A 33 -14.03 11.58 -3.34
C LYS A 33 -14.18 11.81 -1.84
N GLU A 34 -14.18 10.74 -1.06
CA GLU A 34 -14.33 10.82 0.39
C GLU A 34 -13.02 11.17 1.10
N LYS A 35 -11.90 11.17 0.37
CA LYS A 35 -10.55 11.38 0.89
C LYS A 35 -10.21 10.45 2.04
N SER A 36 -10.61 9.20 1.90
CA SER A 36 -10.39 8.17 2.90
C SER A 36 -10.30 6.80 2.23
N ILE A 37 -9.40 5.97 2.73
CA ILE A 37 -9.27 4.58 2.30
C ILE A 37 -9.24 3.67 3.52
N PRO A 38 -9.69 2.41 3.39
CA PRO A 38 -9.38 1.39 4.39
C PRO A 38 -7.94 0.91 4.19
N HIS A 39 -7.51 -0.06 5.00
CA HIS A 39 -6.31 -0.82 4.65
C HIS A 39 -6.60 -1.62 3.38
N LEU A 40 -5.65 -1.64 2.45
CA LEU A 40 -5.83 -2.26 1.13
C LEU A 40 -4.83 -3.38 0.90
N LEU A 41 -5.29 -4.42 0.20
CA LEU A 41 -4.43 -5.49 -0.28
C LEU A 41 -4.70 -5.68 -1.77
N PHE A 42 -3.71 -5.39 -2.60
CA PHE A 42 -3.78 -5.62 -4.04
C PHE A 42 -3.04 -6.91 -4.38
N SER A 43 -3.74 -7.86 -4.97
CA SER A 43 -3.17 -9.14 -5.34
C SER A 43 -3.26 -9.36 -6.86
N GLY A 44 -2.38 -10.23 -7.35
CA GLY A 44 -2.34 -10.59 -8.76
C GLY A 44 -0.93 -10.75 -9.27
N ALA A 45 -0.81 -11.16 -10.53
CA ALA A 45 0.48 -11.39 -11.19
C ALA A 45 1.32 -10.11 -11.26
N ALA A 46 2.63 -10.28 -11.32
CA ALA A 46 3.55 -9.17 -11.55
C ALA A 46 3.20 -8.45 -12.86
N GLY A 47 3.32 -7.13 -12.87
CA GLY A 47 3.07 -6.34 -14.08
C GLY A 47 1.62 -5.94 -14.33
N ILE A 48 0.68 -6.28 -13.46
CA ILE A 48 -0.73 -5.87 -13.62
C ILE A 48 -1.04 -4.49 -13.03
N GLY A 49 -0.02 -3.78 -12.55
CA GLY A 49 -0.20 -2.41 -12.10
C GLY A 49 -0.60 -2.20 -10.66
N LYS A 50 -0.34 -3.17 -9.76
CA LYS A 50 -0.67 -3.07 -8.33
C LYS A 50 -0.01 -1.87 -7.67
N THR A 51 1.29 -1.74 -7.83
CA THR A 51 2.06 -0.62 -7.28
C THR A 51 1.64 0.69 -7.91
N THR A 52 1.36 0.69 -9.20
CA THR A 52 0.87 1.86 -9.92
C THR A 52 -0.46 2.33 -9.35
N MET A 53 -1.39 1.42 -9.10
CA MET A 53 -2.68 1.76 -8.50
C MET A 53 -2.52 2.35 -7.10
N ALA A 54 -1.64 1.77 -6.29
CA ALA A 54 -1.36 2.29 -4.95
C ALA A 54 -0.82 3.73 -5.02
N LYS A 55 0.13 3.99 -5.89
CA LYS A 55 0.72 5.33 -6.06
C LYS A 55 -0.28 6.35 -6.59
N ILE A 56 -1.15 5.93 -7.51
CA ILE A 56 -2.22 6.79 -8.02
C ILE A 56 -3.16 7.19 -6.89
N LEU A 57 -3.59 6.25 -6.06
CA LEU A 57 -4.47 6.53 -4.92
C LEU A 57 -3.81 7.51 -3.95
N ILE A 58 -2.56 7.29 -3.61
CA ILE A 58 -1.81 8.18 -2.72
C ILE A 58 -1.77 9.60 -3.29
N ASN A 59 -1.48 9.74 -4.58
CA ASN A 59 -1.43 11.03 -5.23
C ASN A 59 -2.80 11.72 -5.26
N GLU A 60 -3.84 10.99 -5.64
CA GLU A 60 -5.20 11.53 -5.73
C GLU A 60 -5.78 11.92 -4.36
N LEU A 61 -5.35 11.24 -3.30
CA LEU A 61 -5.74 11.57 -1.93
C LEU A 61 -5.01 12.79 -1.38
N GLY A 62 -4.02 13.31 -2.11
CA GLY A 62 -3.26 14.47 -1.68
C GLY A 62 -2.27 14.18 -0.56
N ILE A 63 -1.86 12.93 -0.41
CA ILE A 63 -0.88 12.55 0.62
C ILE A 63 0.51 12.93 0.15
N GLU A 64 1.18 13.76 0.93
CA GLU A 64 2.51 14.25 0.60
C GLU A 64 3.58 13.19 0.88
N GLU A 65 4.73 13.34 0.23
CA GLU A 65 5.84 12.40 0.30
C GLU A 65 6.28 12.08 1.74
N PHE A 66 6.30 13.09 2.60
CA PHE A 66 6.72 12.90 3.99
C PHE A 66 5.72 12.13 4.85
N ASP A 67 4.50 11.93 4.37
CA ASP A 67 3.50 11.09 5.02
C ASP A 67 3.39 9.70 4.38
N VAL A 68 4.32 9.34 3.49
CA VAL A 68 4.35 8.04 2.81
C VAL A 68 5.65 7.31 3.11
N LEU A 69 5.55 6.07 3.55
CA LEU A 69 6.70 5.17 3.67
C LEU A 69 6.51 4.03 2.68
N GLU A 70 7.43 3.90 1.74
CA GLU A 70 7.42 2.82 0.76
C GLU A 70 8.51 1.79 1.10
N ILE A 71 8.11 0.54 1.26
CA ILE A 71 9.02 -0.57 1.57
C ILE A 71 8.72 -1.72 0.62
N ASN A 72 9.77 -2.34 0.08
CA ASN A 72 9.64 -3.58 -0.66
C ASN A 72 10.13 -4.73 0.21
N ALA A 73 9.21 -5.61 0.62
CA ALA A 73 9.50 -6.70 1.54
C ALA A 73 10.47 -7.75 0.96
N SER A 74 10.53 -7.87 -0.37
CA SER A 74 11.44 -8.82 -1.03
C SER A 74 12.91 -8.38 -0.97
N ARG A 75 13.14 -7.08 -0.75
CA ARG A 75 14.49 -6.50 -0.72
C ARG A 75 15.06 -6.35 0.69
N THR A 76 14.22 -6.54 1.70
CA THR A 76 14.62 -6.35 3.08
C THR A 76 14.91 -7.69 3.71
N ASN A 77 16.14 -7.88 4.20
CA ASN A 77 16.61 -9.17 4.72
C ASN A 77 16.25 -9.39 6.19
N SER A 78 15.78 -8.39 6.91
CA SER A 78 15.52 -8.48 8.35
C SER A 78 14.08 -8.10 8.66
N VAL A 79 13.38 -9.01 9.34
CA VAL A 79 12.02 -8.79 9.86
C VAL A 79 12.00 -7.62 10.85
N ASP A 80 13.01 -7.57 11.71
CA ASP A 80 13.13 -6.51 12.72
C ASP A 80 13.35 -5.14 12.09
N GLU A 81 14.10 -5.07 11.00
CA GLU A 81 14.34 -3.83 10.28
C GLU A 81 13.06 -3.27 9.68
N VAL A 82 12.27 -4.12 9.02
CA VAL A 82 10.95 -3.72 8.46
C VAL A 82 10.04 -3.24 9.57
N ARG A 83 9.93 -4.01 10.63
CA ARG A 83 9.08 -3.69 11.79
C ARG A 83 9.47 -2.35 12.41
N ASN A 84 10.77 -2.13 12.63
CA ASN A 84 11.25 -0.90 13.24
C ASN A 84 11.01 0.32 12.37
N LYS A 85 11.24 0.22 11.06
CA LYS A 85 10.98 1.32 10.12
C LYS A 85 9.50 1.71 10.13
N ILE A 86 8.62 0.73 10.07
CA ILE A 86 7.18 0.97 10.06
C ILE A 86 6.74 1.58 11.39
N THR A 87 7.14 0.99 12.51
CA THR A 87 6.76 1.47 13.84
C THR A 87 7.22 2.91 14.07
N ASN A 88 8.47 3.21 13.75
CA ASN A 88 9.01 4.56 13.91
C ASN A 88 8.25 5.58 13.05
N PHE A 89 7.89 5.20 11.83
CA PHE A 89 7.16 6.07 10.92
C PHE A 89 5.73 6.35 11.41
N VAL A 90 4.99 5.33 11.81
CA VAL A 90 3.58 5.49 12.20
C VAL A 90 3.39 6.11 13.58
N GLN A 91 4.43 6.11 14.42
CA GLN A 91 4.40 6.79 15.72
C GLN A 91 4.43 8.31 15.59
N MET A 92 4.91 8.84 14.47
CA MET A 92 4.94 10.28 14.24
C MET A 92 3.57 10.77 13.79
N ILE A 93 3.22 12.00 14.21
CA ILE A 93 1.95 12.61 13.82
C ILE A 93 1.96 12.92 12.32
N PRO A 94 0.88 12.63 11.56
CA PRO A 94 0.82 12.99 10.16
C PRO A 94 0.79 14.51 9.96
N PHE A 95 1.41 14.99 8.90
CA PHE A 95 1.31 16.39 8.47
C PHE A 95 -0.01 16.66 7.75
N GLY A 96 -0.49 15.67 6.97
CA GLY A 96 -1.77 15.72 6.27
C GLY A 96 -2.84 14.93 7.01
N PRO A 97 -3.86 14.42 6.28
CA PRO A 97 -5.00 13.74 6.91
C PRO A 97 -4.63 12.43 7.58
N PHE A 98 -3.70 11.67 6.99
CA PHE A 98 -3.20 10.42 7.57
C PHE A 98 -1.90 10.02 6.88
N LYS A 99 -1.20 9.05 7.47
CA LYS A 99 0.00 8.46 6.88
C LYS A 99 -0.34 7.22 6.08
N VAL A 100 0.49 6.91 5.09
CA VAL A 100 0.35 5.70 4.27
C VAL A 100 1.66 4.90 4.33
N VAL A 101 1.54 3.61 4.62
CA VAL A 101 2.63 2.65 4.47
C VAL A 101 2.32 1.80 3.25
N LEU A 102 3.13 1.93 2.21
CA LEU A 102 3.04 1.11 1.01
C LEU A 102 4.05 -0.03 1.12
N LEU A 103 3.55 -1.25 1.31
CA LEU A 103 4.38 -2.42 1.48
C LEU A 103 4.24 -3.31 0.26
N ASP A 104 5.23 -3.24 -0.65
CA ASP A 104 5.24 -4.05 -1.86
C ASP A 104 5.74 -5.46 -1.56
N GLU A 105 5.16 -6.41 -2.26
CA GLU A 105 5.54 -7.83 -2.20
C GLU A 105 5.48 -8.38 -0.77
N ALA A 106 4.38 -8.08 -0.07
CA ALA A 106 4.17 -8.47 1.33
C ALA A 106 4.16 -10.00 1.54
N ASP A 107 3.91 -10.77 0.49
CA ASP A 107 3.94 -12.23 0.53
C ASP A 107 5.36 -12.79 0.74
N TYR A 108 6.40 -11.97 0.64
CA TYR A 108 7.76 -12.35 1.02
C TYR A 108 7.99 -12.36 2.54
N LEU A 109 7.10 -11.73 3.31
CA LEU A 109 7.20 -11.76 4.76
C LEU A 109 6.82 -13.12 5.32
N SER A 110 7.52 -13.56 6.38
CA SER A 110 7.14 -14.77 7.11
C SER A 110 5.77 -14.59 7.77
N PRO A 111 5.06 -15.69 8.12
CA PRO A 111 3.82 -15.58 8.87
C PRO A 111 3.97 -14.81 10.19
N ASN A 112 5.08 -14.96 10.89
CA ASN A 112 5.34 -14.23 12.13
C ASN A 112 5.50 -12.73 11.88
N ALA A 113 6.20 -12.34 10.82
CA ALA A 113 6.35 -10.94 10.44
C ALA A 113 5.01 -10.33 10.05
N GLN A 114 4.19 -11.09 9.33
CA GLN A 114 2.85 -10.64 8.96
C GLN A 114 1.95 -10.46 10.18
N ALA A 115 2.05 -11.35 11.17
CA ALA A 115 1.28 -11.21 12.40
C ALA A 115 1.68 -9.94 13.18
N ALA A 116 2.97 -9.63 13.22
CA ALA A 116 3.44 -8.40 13.83
C ALA A 116 2.94 -7.16 13.08
N LEU A 117 2.95 -7.21 11.76
CA LEU A 117 2.43 -6.14 10.91
C LEU A 117 0.93 -5.90 11.17
N ARG A 118 0.16 -6.96 11.27
CA ARG A 118 -1.27 -6.84 11.59
C ARG A 118 -1.49 -6.11 12.91
N GLY A 119 -0.70 -6.41 13.93
CA GLY A 119 -0.77 -5.71 15.21
C GLY A 119 -0.53 -4.21 15.09
N VAL A 120 0.47 -3.82 14.31
CA VAL A 120 0.76 -2.41 14.03
C VAL A 120 -0.37 -1.75 13.25
N MET A 121 -0.95 -2.44 12.27
CA MET A 121 -2.08 -1.94 11.51
C MET A 121 -3.29 -1.62 12.40
N GLU A 122 -3.56 -2.47 13.38
CA GLU A 122 -4.65 -2.25 14.32
C GLU A 122 -4.35 -1.09 15.28
N GLU A 123 -3.15 -1.07 15.84
CA GLU A 123 -2.75 -0.07 16.82
C GLU A 123 -2.77 1.35 16.28
N TYR A 124 -2.33 1.53 15.03
CA TYR A 124 -2.19 2.85 14.42
C TYR A 124 -3.28 3.16 13.37
N HIS A 125 -4.38 2.44 13.41
CA HIS A 125 -5.50 2.60 12.47
C HIS A 125 -6.03 4.05 12.41
N SER A 126 -6.02 4.77 13.51
CA SER A 126 -6.58 6.13 13.56
C SER A 126 -5.76 7.15 12.76
N THR A 127 -4.44 6.93 12.61
CA THR A 127 -3.54 7.90 11.95
C THR A 127 -2.88 7.36 10.70
N SER A 128 -2.97 6.05 10.43
CA SER A 128 -2.21 5.43 9.35
C SER A 128 -3.05 4.42 8.59
N ARG A 129 -2.78 4.31 7.28
CA ARG A 129 -3.38 3.30 6.41
C ARG A 129 -2.28 2.51 5.75
N PHE A 130 -2.53 1.23 5.57
CA PHE A 130 -1.56 0.31 4.97
C PHE A 130 -2.07 -0.17 3.62
N ILE A 131 -1.23 -0.05 2.61
CA ILE A 131 -1.50 -0.58 1.27
C ILE A 131 -0.45 -1.66 1.02
N LEU A 132 -0.91 -2.89 0.87
CA LEU A 132 -0.05 -4.05 0.64
C LEU A 132 -0.26 -4.55 -0.79
N THR A 133 0.82 -4.98 -1.42
CA THR A 133 0.73 -5.69 -2.70
C THR A 133 1.30 -7.09 -2.54
N CYS A 134 0.78 -8.05 -3.30
CA CYS A 134 1.31 -9.41 -3.31
C CYS A 134 1.04 -10.08 -4.65
N ASN A 135 1.87 -11.06 -5.00
CA ASN A 135 1.65 -11.92 -6.17
C ASN A 135 0.88 -13.18 -5.79
N TYR A 136 1.08 -13.66 -4.57
CA TYR A 136 0.50 -14.92 -4.09
C TYR A 136 -0.35 -14.66 -2.84
N PRO A 137 -1.65 -14.34 -3.01
CA PRO A 137 -2.52 -14.01 -1.87
C PRO A 137 -2.66 -15.15 -0.86
N ASN A 138 -2.44 -16.40 -1.27
CA ASN A 138 -2.46 -17.56 -0.37
C ASN A 138 -1.27 -17.56 0.61
N ARG A 139 -0.24 -16.74 0.39
CA ARG A 139 0.88 -16.57 1.31
C ARG A 139 0.66 -15.46 2.32
N ILE A 140 -0.43 -14.71 2.17
CA ILE A 140 -0.83 -13.68 3.14
C ILE A 140 -1.74 -14.34 4.18
N ILE A 141 -1.43 -14.13 5.46
CA ILE A 141 -2.20 -14.78 6.54
C ILE A 141 -3.65 -14.29 6.57
N PRO A 142 -4.60 -15.15 6.98
CA PRO A 142 -6.02 -14.75 7.05
C PRO A 142 -6.27 -13.50 7.88
N ALA A 143 -5.52 -13.29 8.94
CA ALA A 143 -5.67 -12.12 9.81
C ALA A 143 -5.43 -10.80 9.06
N ILE A 144 -4.52 -10.78 8.06
CA ILE A 144 -4.30 -9.59 7.23
C ILE A 144 -5.44 -9.48 6.21
N HIS A 145 -5.85 -10.57 5.58
CA HIS A 145 -6.98 -10.55 4.65
C HIS A 145 -8.24 -9.95 5.29
N SER A 146 -8.50 -10.27 6.55
CA SER A 146 -9.68 -9.78 7.26
C SER A 146 -9.60 -8.27 7.58
N ARG A 147 -8.40 -7.67 7.58
CA ARG A 147 -8.19 -6.25 7.85
C ARG A 147 -8.16 -5.40 6.60
N CYS A 148 -8.04 -5.98 5.42
CA CYS A 148 -7.87 -5.29 4.15
C CYS A 148 -9.08 -5.48 3.23
N GLN A 149 -9.16 -4.58 2.28
CA GLN A 149 -10.09 -4.72 1.15
C GLN A 149 -9.34 -4.97 -0.16
#